data_75444c1232dfda2c8d165e0fd0e04caf
#
_entry.id   75444c1232dfda2c8d165e0fd0e04caf
#
_cell.length_a   1.000
_cell.length_b   1.000
_cell.length_c   1.000
_cell.angle_alpha   90.00
_cell.angle_beta   90.00
_cell.angle_gamma   90.00
#
_symmetry.space_group_name_H-M   'P 1'
#
loop_
_entity.id
_entity.type
_entity.pdbx_description
1 polymer ?
#
loop_
_entity_poly.entity_id
_entity_poly.type
_entity_poly.pdbx_seq_one_letter_code
_entity_poly.pdbx_strand_id
1 'polypeptide(L)'
;MRGMRSDFDPSTKIDWAVIKQIWPYLLEYKARIVLALLCLVAAKFASVGMPFILKEVVDDLDKKMAGVDSALIAVPLALLLAYGIARFANALLGEIRDTLFGRVTERAMRRVGLRVFEHLHALDLAFHLNRRTGGLSRDIERGTSGISFLMRFLVFNIVPTFLELFLVMGILWQQYRYEFALIVLVSVISYVWFSKKTTDWRTQFIREANQADSRSNSRAVDSLL
;
A
#
# COMPACT_ATOMS: atom_id res chain seq x y z
N MET A 1 6.20 27.22 4.13
CA MET A 1 6.27 25.75 4.07
C MET A 1 6.18 25.32 2.60
N ARG A 2 7.31 25.26 1.89
CA ARG A 2 7.39 24.73 0.53
C ARG A 2 7.44 23.21 0.64
N GLY A 3 6.36 22.55 0.24
CA GLY A 3 6.29 21.09 0.21
C GLY A 3 7.46 20.53 -0.60
N MET A 4 8.14 19.57 -0.04
CA MET A 4 9.14 18.72 -0.67
C MET A 4 8.47 18.04 -1.88
N ARG A 5 8.55 18.67 -3.05
CA ARG A 5 8.27 17.96 -4.31
C ARG A 5 9.38 16.94 -4.47
N SER A 6 9.05 15.68 -4.26
CA SER A 6 9.95 14.59 -4.60
C SER A 6 10.23 14.70 -6.11
N ASP A 7 11.50 14.84 -6.50
CA ASP A 7 11.98 14.64 -7.87
C ASP A 7 11.81 13.17 -8.28
N PHE A 8 10.58 12.69 -8.14
CA PHE A 8 10.23 11.35 -8.60
C PHE A 8 10.05 11.44 -10.12
N ASP A 9 11.03 10.94 -10.86
CA ASP A 9 10.87 10.73 -12.30
C ASP A 9 9.95 9.53 -12.50
N PRO A 10 8.70 9.74 -12.96
CA PRO A 10 7.74 8.66 -13.16
C PRO A 10 8.14 7.71 -14.30
N SER A 11 9.26 7.97 -15.00
CA SER A 11 9.79 7.11 -16.03
C SER A 11 10.73 6.01 -15.51
N THR A 12 11.17 6.06 -14.26
CA THR A 12 11.95 4.99 -13.64
C THR A 12 11.08 3.76 -13.50
N LYS A 13 11.28 2.79 -14.40
CA LYS A 13 10.67 1.46 -14.27
C LYS A 13 11.09 0.88 -12.93
N ILE A 14 10.14 0.36 -12.19
CA ILE A 14 10.42 -0.37 -10.94
C ILE A 14 11.36 -1.52 -11.32
N ASP A 15 12.59 -1.44 -10.84
CA ASP A 15 13.56 -2.51 -11.06
C ASP A 15 13.26 -3.64 -10.04
N TRP A 16 12.62 -4.68 -10.54
CA TRP A 16 12.28 -5.88 -9.75
C TRP A 16 13.53 -6.57 -9.17
N ALA A 17 14.72 -6.32 -9.77
CA ALA A 17 15.97 -6.83 -9.24
C ALA A 17 16.29 -6.26 -7.86
N VAL A 18 15.95 -4.99 -7.61
CA VAL A 18 16.12 -4.34 -6.31
C VAL A 18 15.24 -5.02 -5.25
N ILE A 19 13.99 -5.34 -5.58
CA ILE A 19 13.09 -6.05 -4.65
C ILE A 19 13.65 -7.43 -4.33
N LYS A 20 14.18 -8.15 -5.31
CA LYS A 20 14.79 -9.46 -5.10
C LYS A 20 16.02 -9.41 -4.19
N GLN A 21 16.81 -8.34 -4.27
CA GLN A 21 17.97 -8.15 -3.39
C GLN A 21 17.60 -7.84 -1.94
N ILE A 22 16.43 -7.24 -1.71
CA ILE A 22 15.94 -6.89 -0.37
C ILE A 22 15.26 -8.10 0.30
N TRP A 23 14.73 -9.03 -0.48
CA TRP A 23 13.97 -10.20 -0.01
C TRP A 23 14.67 -10.98 1.12
N PRO A 24 15.99 -11.33 1.05
CA PRO A 24 16.65 -12.05 2.13
C PRO A 24 16.67 -11.30 3.46
N TYR A 25 16.69 -9.96 3.45
CA TYR A 25 16.65 -9.16 4.70
C TYR A 25 15.27 -9.17 5.35
N LEU A 26 14.22 -9.29 4.55
CA LEU A 26 12.85 -9.46 5.03
C LEU A 26 12.65 -10.84 5.64
N LEU A 27 13.17 -11.89 5.00
CA LEU A 27 13.03 -13.27 5.47
C LEU A 27 13.66 -13.53 6.83
N GLU A 28 14.59 -12.71 7.28
CA GLU A 28 15.14 -12.81 8.62
C GLU A 28 14.09 -12.60 9.72
N TYR A 29 13.05 -11.82 9.41
CA TYR A 29 11.93 -11.54 10.32
C TYR A 29 10.65 -12.31 9.95
N LYS A 30 10.80 -13.53 9.41
CA LYS A 30 9.71 -14.37 8.89
C LYS A 30 8.53 -14.51 9.86
N ALA A 31 8.77 -14.69 11.15
CA ALA A 31 7.70 -14.82 12.13
C ALA A 31 6.81 -13.56 12.22
N ARG A 32 7.42 -12.36 12.18
CA ARG A 32 6.67 -11.08 12.21
C ARG A 32 5.93 -10.84 10.91
N ILE A 33 6.54 -11.20 9.77
CA ILE A 33 5.89 -11.09 8.46
C ILE A 33 4.69 -12.02 8.38
N VAL A 34 4.84 -13.28 8.81
CA VAL A 34 3.74 -14.24 8.83
C VAL A 34 2.62 -13.74 9.73
N LEU A 35 2.93 -13.23 10.93
CA LEU A 35 1.93 -12.68 11.84
C LEU A 35 1.22 -11.46 11.23
N ALA A 36 1.95 -10.55 10.58
CA ALA A 36 1.37 -9.41 9.89
C ALA A 36 0.46 -9.83 8.73
N LEU A 37 0.85 -10.86 7.96
CA LEU A 37 0.02 -11.43 6.90
C LEU A 37 -1.23 -12.12 7.45
N LEU A 38 -1.14 -12.83 8.57
CA LEU A 38 -2.31 -13.41 9.24
C LEU A 38 -3.27 -12.32 9.71
N CYS A 39 -2.76 -11.26 10.33
CA CYS A 39 -3.58 -10.10 10.71
C CYS A 39 -4.24 -9.44 9.49
N LEU A 40 -3.51 -9.33 8.38
CA LEU A 40 -4.04 -8.81 7.12
C LEU A 40 -5.21 -9.66 6.61
N VAL A 41 -5.01 -10.98 6.53
CA VAL A 41 -6.03 -11.92 6.05
C VAL A 41 -7.26 -11.86 6.97
N ALA A 42 -7.06 -11.92 8.29
CA ALA A 42 -8.15 -11.86 9.27
C ALA A 42 -8.92 -10.52 9.18
N ALA A 43 -8.22 -9.39 9.05
CA ALA A 43 -8.84 -8.08 8.86
C ALA A 43 -9.69 -8.03 7.57
N LYS A 44 -9.18 -8.61 6.47
CA LYS A 44 -9.92 -8.63 5.20
C LYS A 44 -11.15 -9.54 5.26
N PHE A 45 -11.08 -10.68 5.92
CA PHE A 45 -12.26 -11.51 6.17
C PHE A 45 -13.30 -10.77 7.01
N ALA A 46 -12.88 -10.09 8.07
CA ALA A 46 -13.77 -9.25 8.87
C ALA A 46 -14.42 -8.15 8.01
N SER A 47 -13.63 -7.45 7.18
CA SER A 47 -14.11 -6.39 6.30
C SER A 47 -15.15 -6.88 5.29
N VAL A 48 -14.86 -7.97 4.60
CA VAL A 48 -15.76 -8.56 3.59
C VAL A 48 -16.98 -9.22 4.24
N GLY A 49 -16.89 -9.66 5.49
CA GLY A 49 -18.00 -10.20 6.28
C GLY A 49 -19.00 -9.17 6.77
N MET A 50 -18.59 -7.90 6.96
CA MET A 50 -19.48 -6.85 7.50
C MET A 50 -20.78 -6.64 6.71
N PRO A 51 -20.81 -6.61 5.38
CA PRO A 51 -22.04 -6.45 4.62
C PRO A 51 -23.04 -7.58 4.85
N PHE A 52 -22.59 -8.81 5.11
CA PHE A 52 -23.46 -9.94 5.38
C PHE A 52 -24.13 -9.81 6.76
N ILE A 53 -23.39 -9.38 7.79
CA ILE A 53 -23.96 -9.09 9.11
C ILE A 53 -24.98 -7.96 8.99
N LEU A 54 -24.65 -6.90 8.23
CA LEU A 54 -25.57 -5.78 8.02
C LEU A 54 -26.85 -6.21 7.28
N LYS A 55 -26.73 -7.08 6.28
CA LYS A 55 -27.88 -7.65 5.58
C LYS A 55 -28.81 -8.39 6.56
N GLU A 56 -28.26 -9.25 7.41
CA GLU A 56 -29.08 -9.96 8.41
C GLU A 56 -29.78 -9.01 9.40
N VAL A 57 -29.10 -7.92 9.80
CA VAL A 57 -29.73 -6.87 10.63
C VAL A 57 -30.94 -6.27 9.93
N VAL A 58 -30.79 -5.90 8.63
CA VAL A 58 -31.87 -5.29 7.85
C VAL A 58 -33.03 -6.27 7.63
N ASP A 59 -32.70 -7.49 7.21
CA ASP A 59 -33.70 -8.55 6.97
C ASP A 59 -34.52 -8.89 8.25
N ASP A 60 -33.88 -8.83 9.42
CA ASP A 60 -34.52 -9.07 10.70
C ASP A 60 -35.42 -7.90 11.15
N LEU A 61 -34.99 -6.67 10.86
CA LEU A 61 -35.82 -5.48 11.10
C LEU A 61 -37.03 -5.43 10.17
N ASP A 62 -36.91 -5.78 8.92
CA ASP A 62 -38.02 -5.80 7.95
C ASP A 62 -39.07 -6.83 8.35
N LYS A 63 -38.69 -8.04 8.79
CA LYS A 63 -39.60 -9.07 9.29
C LYS A 63 -40.38 -8.59 10.51
N LYS A 64 -39.76 -7.80 11.39
CA LYS A 64 -40.43 -7.25 12.59
C LYS A 64 -41.40 -6.12 12.24
N MET A 65 -41.07 -5.28 11.30
CA MET A 65 -41.98 -4.23 10.81
C MET A 65 -43.23 -4.84 10.14
N ALA A 66 -43.15 -6.05 9.59
CA ALA A 66 -44.25 -6.78 9.00
C ALA A 66 -45.19 -7.45 10.03
N GLY A 67 -45.01 -7.21 11.35
CA GLY A 67 -45.96 -7.67 12.40
C GLY A 67 -45.77 -9.10 12.89
N VAL A 68 -44.62 -9.72 12.63
CA VAL A 68 -44.28 -11.04 13.15
C VAL A 68 -43.48 -10.86 14.45
N ASP A 69 -44.19 -11.13 15.56
CA ASP A 69 -43.71 -11.22 16.95
C ASP A 69 -42.73 -10.19 17.51
N SER A 70 -43.23 -9.40 18.45
CA SER A 70 -42.54 -8.40 19.25
C SER A 70 -41.55 -8.95 20.31
N ALA A 71 -41.34 -10.27 20.37
CA ALA A 71 -40.60 -10.89 21.46
C ALA A 71 -39.06 -10.82 21.37
N LEU A 72 -38.46 -10.29 20.30
CA LEU A 72 -37.03 -10.40 20.09
C LEU A 72 -36.32 -9.11 19.66
N ILE A 73 -36.34 -8.07 20.50
CA ILE A 73 -35.40 -6.92 20.42
C ILE A 73 -33.95 -7.40 20.61
N ALA A 74 -33.74 -8.57 21.20
CA ALA A 74 -32.39 -9.10 21.50
C ALA A 74 -31.59 -9.51 20.27
N VAL A 75 -32.20 -10.00 19.20
CA VAL A 75 -31.49 -10.48 18.02
C VAL A 75 -30.87 -9.32 17.22
N PRO A 76 -31.59 -8.21 16.89
CA PRO A 76 -30.97 -7.06 16.25
C PRO A 76 -29.85 -6.42 17.08
N LEU A 77 -30.01 -6.42 18.42
CA LEU A 77 -28.97 -5.88 19.30
C LEU A 77 -27.71 -6.75 19.26
N ALA A 78 -27.87 -8.08 19.28
CA ALA A 78 -26.74 -9.01 19.16
C ALA A 78 -26.00 -8.87 17.81
N LEU A 79 -26.73 -8.73 16.69
CA LEU A 79 -26.18 -8.52 15.37
C LEU A 79 -25.47 -7.15 15.25
N LEU A 80 -26.03 -6.10 15.84
CA LEU A 80 -25.39 -4.79 15.90
C LEU A 80 -24.10 -4.81 16.72
N LEU A 81 -24.10 -5.52 17.85
CA LEU A 81 -22.89 -5.73 18.64
C LEU A 81 -21.85 -6.55 17.87
N ALA A 82 -22.27 -7.61 17.18
CA ALA A 82 -21.38 -8.40 16.32
C ALA A 82 -20.75 -7.55 15.21
N TYR A 83 -21.54 -6.69 14.58
CA TYR A 83 -21.03 -5.72 13.59
C TYR A 83 -20.00 -4.76 14.20
N GLY A 84 -20.32 -4.19 15.39
CA GLY A 84 -19.39 -3.31 16.10
C GLY A 84 -18.08 -3.99 16.48
N ILE A 85 -18.16 -5.22 16.97
CA ILE A 85 -16.98 -6.04 17.30
C ILE A 85 -16.18 -6.37 16.04
N ALA A 86 -16.81 -6.77 14.95
CA ALA A 86 -16.13 -7.04 13.68
C ALA A 86 -15.42 -5.80 13.14
N ARG A 87 -16.05 -4.63 13.22
CA ARG A 87 -15.46 -3.34 12.83
C ARG A 87 -14.26 -2.97 13.69
N PHE A 88 -14.40 -3.13 15.02
CA PHE A 88 -13.29 -2.88 15.95
C PHE A 88 -12.14 -3.86 15.70
N ALA A 89 -12.43 -5.15 15.55
CA ALA A 89 -11.42 -6.17 15.25
C ALA A 89 -10.68 -5.87 13.93
N ASN A 90 -11.40 -5.46 12.89
CA ASN A 90 -10.78 -5.06 11.61
C ASN A 90 -9.79 -3.90 11.79
N ALA A 91 -10.18 -2.85 12.52
CA ALA A 91 -9.30 -1.72 12.80
C ALA A 91 -8.09 -2.15 13.63
N LEU A 92 -8.30 -2.91 14.70
CA LEU A 92 -7.22 -3.38 15.58
C LEU A 92 -6.23 -4.28 14.85
N LEU A 93 -6.70 -5.22 14.05
CA LEU A 93 -5.86 -6.09 13.23
C LEU A 93 -5.05 -5.30 12.20
N GLY A 94 -5.64 -4.23 11.64
CA GLY A 94 -4.96 -3.31 10.76
C GLY A 94 -3.78 -2.61 11.46
N GLU A 95 -3.99 -2.02 12.63
CA GLU A 95 -2.94 -1.36 13.41
C GLU A 95 -1.83 -2.31 13.86
N ILE A 96 -2.20 -3.52 14.29
CA ILE A 96 -1.23 -4.57 14.65
C ILE A 96 -0.36 -4.92 13.42
N ARG A 97 -0.96 -5.16 12.27
CA ARG A 97 -0.26 -5.43 11.01
C ARG A 97 0.73 -4.31 10.68
N ASP A 98 0.26 -3.05 10.72
CA ASP A 98 1.05 -1.88 10.34
C ASP A 98 2.25 -1.68 11.28
N THR A 99 2.04 -1.87 12.56
CA THR A 99 3.11 -1.83 13.58
C THR A 99 4.14 -2.95 13.38
N LEU A 100 3.68 -4.18 13.14
CA LEU A 100 4.57 -5.34 12.93
C LEU A 100 5.44 -5.15 11.68
N PHE A 101 4.81 -4.79 10.57
CA PHE A 101 5.51 -4.64 9.30
C PHE A 101 6.37 -3.38 9.25
N GLY A 102 5.93 -2.28 9.85
CA GLY A 102 6.71 -1.05 9.97
C GLY A 102 8.06 -1.32 10.63
N ARG A 103 8.06 -2.05 11.75
CA ARG A 103 9.30 -2.44 12.45
C ARG A 103 10.22 -3.34 11.61
N VAL A 104 9.65 -4.21 10.78
CA VAL A 104 10.44 -5.06 9.86
C VAL A 104 11.09 -4.19 8.79
N THR A 105 10.34 -3.28 8.19
CA THR A 105 10.83 -2.37 7.15
C THR A 105 11.97 -1.48 7.68
N GLU A 106 11.79 -0.86 8.84
CA GLU A 106 12.82 0.01 9.44
C GLU A 106 14.13 -0.76 9.72
N ARG A 107 14.03 -1.99 10.25
CA ARG A 107 15.21 -2.83 10.50
C ARG A 107 15.89 -3.28 9.21
N ALA A 108 15.10 -3.64 8.18
CA ALA A 108 15.65 -4.00 6.87
C ALA A 108 16.38 -2.80 6.24
N MET A 109 15.79 -1.59 6.30
CA MET A 109 16.43 -0.38 5.76
C MET A 109 17.70 0.00 6.50
N ARG A 110 17.72 -0.15 7.83
CA ARG A 110 18.95 0.04 8.61
C ARG A 110 20.08 -0.89 8.14
N ARG A 111 19.79 -2.16 7.86
CA ARG A 111 20.79 -3.11 7.37
C ARG A 111 21.26 -2.80 5.97
N VAL A 112 20.34 -2.44 5.08
CA VAL A 112 20.69 -1.99 3.73
C VAL A 112 21.62 -0.78 3.81
N GLY A 113 21.27 0.21 4.62
CA GLY A 113 22.10 1.40 4.84
C GLY A 113 23.50 1.05 5.37
N LEU A 114 23.58 0.15 6.35
CA LEU A 114 24.87 -0.30 6.91
C LEU A 114 25.73 -0.98 5.84
N ARG A 115 25.17 -1.89 5.05
CA ARG A 115 25.94 -2.56 3.98
C ARG A 115 26.40 -1.61 2.89
N VAL A 116 25.56 -0.65 2.50
CA VAL A 116 25.98 0.39 1.54
C VAL A 116 27.11 1.21 2.13
N PHE A 117 27.04 1.57 3.40
CA PHE A 117 28.10 2.29 4.10
C PHE A 117 29.41 1.49 4.15
N GLU A 118 29.35 0.21 4.56
CA GLU A 118 30.53 -0.69 4.57
C GLU A 118 31.14 -0.84 3.17
N HIS A 119 30.30 -1.02 2.15
CA HIS A 119 30.77 -1.13 0.77
C HIS A 119 31.49 0.14 0.32
N LEU A 120 30.94 1.31 0.63
CA LEU A 120 31.56 2.59 0.28
C LEU A 120 32.92 2.79 0.94
N HIS A 121 33.07 2.35 2.21
CA HIS A 121 34.36 2.45 2.91
C HIS A 121 35.39 1.43 2.43
N ALA A 122 34.96 0.38 1.75
CA ALA A 122 35.84 -0.60 1.11
C ALA A 122 36.30 -0.20 -0.29
N LEU A 123 35.80 0.93 -0.85
CA LEU A 123 36.22 1.42 -2.16
C LEU A 123 37.53 2.20 -2.10
N ASP A 124 38.24 2.23 -3.21
CA ASP A 124 39.54 2.89 -3.35
C ASP A 124 39.49 4.40 -3.06
N LEU A 125 40.59 4.94 -2.59
CA LEU A 125 40.79 6.37 -2.33
C LEU A 125 40.47 7.23 -3.58
N ALA A 126 40.80 6.73 -4.77
CA ALA A 126 40.51 7.39 -6.03
C ALA A 126 39.02 7.65 -6.24
N PHE A 127 38.16 6.73 -5.81
CA PHE A 127 36.71 6.91 -5.84
C PHE A 127 36.25 8.06 -4.95
N HIS A 128 36.82 8.16 -3.74
CA HIS A 128 36.47 9.20 -2.77
C HIS A 128 36.97 10.59 -3.17
N LEU A 129 38.12 10.66 -3.79
CA LEU A 129 38.70 11.94 -4.27
C LEU A 129 37.94 12.51 -5.49
N ASN A 130 37.40 11.64 -6.33
CA ASN A 130 36.69 12.03 -7.56
C ASN A 130 35.21 12.35 -7.36
N ARG A 131 34.64 12.13 -6.17
CA ARG A 131 33.24 12.39 -5.90
C ARG A 131 33.03 13.34 -4.73
N ARG A 132 31.97 14.14 -4.83
CA ARG A 132 31.52 15.01 -3.75
C ARG A 132 30.79 14.17 -2.70
N THR A 133 31.36 14.04 -1.53
CA THR A 133 30.82 13.24 -0.40
C THR A 133 29.37 13.59 -0.01
N GLY A 134 29.00 14.89 -0.09
CA GLY A 134 27.63 15.32 0.19
C GLY A 134 26.59 14.85 -0.84
N GLY A 135 26.98 14.61 -2.11
CA GLY A 135 26.10 14.02 -3.12
C GLY A 135 25.78 12.54 -2.81
N LEU A 136 26.81 11.79 -2.47
CA LEU A 136 26.71 10.36 -2.18
C LEU A 136 25.79 10.08 -0.98
N SER A 137 25.89 10.86 0.10
CA SER A 137 25.01 10.73 1.27
C SER A 137 23.54 10.96 0.90
N ARG A 138 23.24 11.97 0.08
CA ARG A 138 21.89 12.23 -0.41
C ARG A 138 21.35 11.10 -1.28
N ASP A 139 22.18 10.52 -2.13
CA ASP A 139 21.78 9.42 -3.02
C ASP A 139 21.43 8.16 -2.20
N ILE A 140 22.19 7.88 -1.14
CA ILE A 140 21.91 6.77 -0.22
C ILE A 140 20.59 7.02 0.52
N GLU A 141 20.40 8.21 1.07
CA GLU A 141 19.18 8.57 1.81
C GLU A 141 17.95 8.50 0.89
N ARG A 142 18.05 9.04 -0.34
CA ARG A 142 16.99 8.97 -1.35
C ARG A 142 16.69 7.54 -1.75
N GLY A 143 17.70 6.72 -1.95
CA GLY A 143 17.57 5.31 -2.30
C GLY A 143 16.88 4.50 -1.18
N THR A 144 17.34 4.61 0.05
CA THR A 144 16.75 3.89 1.21
C THR A 144 15.32 4.34 1.49
N SER A 145 15.04 5.65 1.39
CA SER A 145 13.69 6.19 1.54
C SER A 145 12.75 5.73 0.43
N GLY A 146 13.21 5.69 -0.82
CA GLY A 146 12.45 5.17 -1.96
C GLY A 146 12.09 3.70 -1.80
N ILE A 147 13.04 2.87 -1.38
CA ILE A 147 12.81 1.45 -1.10
C ILE A 147 11.80 1.28 0.05
N SER A 148 11.96 2.02 1.14
CA SER A 148 11.06 1.98 2.29
C SER A 148 9.62 2.37 1.89
N PHE A 149 9.47 3.39 1.07
CA PHE A 149 8.18 3.80 0.51
C PHE A 149 7.56 2.69 -0.34
N LEU A 150 8.34 2.11 -1.27
CA LEU A 150 7.88 1.06 -2.16
C LEU A 150 7.39 -0.17 -1.38
N MET A 151 8.17 -0.60 -0.38
CA MET A 151 7.82 -1.74 0.47
C MET A 151 6.53 -1.51 1.25
N ARG A 152 6.38 -0.32 1.86
CA ARG A 152 5.14 0.05 2.55
C ARG A 152 3.96 0.10 1.59
N PHE A 153 4.12 0.75 0.44
CA PHE A 153 3.05 0.85 -0.54
C PHE A 153 2.59 -0.52 -1.05
N LEU A 154 3.52 -1.43 -1.33
CA LEU A 154 3.22 -2.77 -1.80
C LEU A 154 2.45 -3.58 -0.75
N VAL A 155 2.91 -3.58 0.50
CA VAL A 155 2.32 -4.40 1.56
C VAL A 155 1.03 -3.81 2.13
N PHE A 156 0.92 -2.48 2.23
CA PHE A 156 -0.26 -1.85 2.84
C PHE A 156 -1.36 -1.48 1.85
N ASN A 157 -1.03 -1.35 0.57
CA ASN A 157 -2.01 -0.98 -0.45
C ASN A 157 -2.22 -2.08 -1.48
N ILE A 158 -1.16 -2.55 -2.14
CA ILE A 158 -1.32 -3.48 -3.27
C ILE A 158 -1.79 -4.86 -2.79
N VAL A 159 -1.09 -5.48 -1.83
CA VAL A 159 -1.42 -6.83 -1.35
C VAL A 159 -2.83 -6.90 -0.74
N PRO A 160 -3.25 -5.96 0.15
CA PRO A 160 -4.60 -5.96 0.68
C PRO A 160 -5.69 -5.81 -0.38
N THR A 161 -5.47 -4.95 -1.38
CA THR A 161 -6.42 -4.71 -2.46
C THR A 161 -6.62 -5.95 -3.32
N PHE A 162 -5.55 -6.64 -3.70
CA PHE A 162 -5.66 -7.90 -4.43
C PHE A 162 -6.35 -8.98 -3.61
N LEU A 163 -6.00 -9.11 -2.33
CA LEU A 163 -6.65 -10.09 -1.45
C LEU A 163 -8.15 -9.84 -1.36
N GLU A 164 -8.56 -8.58 -1.16
CA GLU A 164 -9.98 -8.20 -1.10
C GLU A 164 -10.71 -8.47 -2.41
N LEU A 165 -10.08 -8.12 -3.54
CA LEU A 165 -10.63 -8.42 -4.87
C LEU A 165 -10.88 -9.91 -5.06
N PHE A 166 -9.91 -10.76 -4.72
CA PHE A 166 -10.05 -12.22 -4.83
C PHE A 166 -11.12 -12.77 -3.90
N LEU A 167 -11.20 -12.26 -2.66
CA LEU A 167 -12.24 -12.66 -1.71
C LEU A 167 -13.64 -12.29 -2.22
N VAL A 168 -13.83 -11.05 -2.68
CA VAL A 168 -15.12 -10.60 -3.21
C VAL A 168 -15.51 -11.38 -4.45
N MET A 169 -14.59 -11.60 -5.39
CA MET A 169 -14.87 -12.42 -6.57
C MET A 169 -15.24 -13.85 -6.20
N GLY A 170 -14.54 -14.45 -5.22
CA GLY A 170 -14.83 -15.80 -4.74
C GLY A 170 -16.23 -15.92 -4.13
N ILE A 171 -16.63 -14.92 -3.33
CA ILE A 171 -17.97 -14.88 -2.72
C ILE A 171 -19.04 -14.69 -3.78
N LEU A 172 -18.84 -13.76 -4.72
CA LEU A 172 -19.80 -13.55 -5.80
C LEU A 172 -19.99 -14.80 -6.66
N TRP A 173 -18.90 -15.52 -6.93
CA TRP A 173 -18.96 -16.79 -7.65
C TRP A 173 -19.73 -17.87 -6.90
N GLN A 174 -19.55 -17.96 -5.59
CA GLN A 174 -20.12 -19.04 -4.80
C GLN A 174 -21.57 -18.77 -4.39
N GLN A 175 -21.93 -17.52 -4.02
CA GLN A 175 -23.27 -17.17 -3.52
C GLN A 175 -24.24 -16.70 -4.59
N TYR A 176 -23.71 -16.10 -5.66
CA TYR A 176 -24.52 -15.57 -6.75
C TYR A 176 -24.22 -16.39 -8.02
N ARG A 177 -24.06 -15.74 -9.15
CA ARG A 177 -23.72 -16.40 -10.42
C ARG A 177 -22.36 -15.89 -10.90
N TYR A 178 -21.64 -16.71 -11.67
CA TYR A 178 -20.32 -16.36 -12.22
C TYR A 178 -20.35 -15.06 -13.04
N GLU A 179 -21.52 -14.68 -13.57
CA GLU A 179 -21.69 -13.44 -14.33
C GLU A 179 -21.36 -12.20 -13.50
N PHE A 180 -21.71 -12.18 -12.20
CA PHE A 180 -21.38 -11.05 -11.31
C PHE A 180 -19.89 -10.93 -11.06
N ALA A 181 -19.19 -12.05 -10.85
CA ALA A 181 -17.75 -12.06 -10.71
C ALA A 181 -17.05 -11.60 -12.01
N LEU A 182 -17.59 -11.97 -13.17
CA LEU A 182 -17.09 -11.56 -14.47
C LEU A 182 -17.28 -10.06 -14.72
N ILE A 183 -18.43 -9.50 -14.35
CA ILE A 183 -18.67 -8.05 -14.43
C ILE A 183 -17.64 -7.28 -13.58
N VAL A 184 -17.39 -7.71 -12.34
CA VAL A 184 -16.38 -7.08 -11.48
C VAL A 184 -15.00 -7.18 -12.10
N LEU A 185 -14.62 -8.34 -12.63
CA LEU A 185 -13.32 -8.54 -13.28
C LEU A 185 -13.14 -7.63 -14.50
N VAL A 186 -14.13 -7.56 -15.37
CA VAL A 186 -14.11 -6.68 -16.56
C VAL A 186 -14.03 -5.21 -16.15
N SER A 187 -14.79 -4.81 -15.12
CA SER A 187 -14.76 -3.45 -14.60
C SER A 187 -13.38 -3.07 -14.06
N VAL A 188 -12.75 -3.97 -13.30
CA VAL A 188 -11.40 -3.74 -12.75
C VAL A 188 -10.35 -3.65 -13.86
N ILE A 189 -10.39 -4.56 -14.85
CA ILE A 189 -9.47 -4.54 -15.99
C ILE A 189 -9.65 -3.25 -16.79
N SER A 190 -10.89 -2.86 -17.07
CA SER A 190 -11.21 -1.62 -17.78
C SER A 190 -10.71 -0.38 -17.03
N TYR A 191 -10.90 -0.36 -15.70
CA TYR A 191 -10.42 0.73 -14.84
C TYR A 191 -8.89 0.82 -14.87
N VAL A 192 -8.19 -0.29 -14.72
CA VAL A 192 -6.71 -0.34 -14.74
C VAL A 192 -6.18 0.12 -16.10
N TRP A 193 -6.80 -0.33 -17.19
CA TRP A 193 -6.42 0.10 -18.54
C TRP A 193 -6.61 1.60 -18.75
N PHE A 194 -7.79 2.12 -18.37
CA PHE A 194 -8.10 3.54 -18.47
C PHE A 194 -7.17 4.39 -17.59
N SER A 195 -6.97 3.97 -16.35
CA SER A 195 -6.08 4.65 -15.39
C SER A 195 -4.65 4.72 -15.90
N LYS A 196 -4.14 3.62 -16.46
CA LYS A 196 -2.80 3.59 -17.07
C LYS A 196 -2.70 4.57 -18.23
N LYS A 197 -3.65 4.53 -19.17
CA LYS A 197 -3.66 5.42 -20.34
C LYS A 197 -3.71 6.90 -19.93
N THR A 198 -4.55 7.23 -18.96
CA THR A 198 -4.68 8.60 -18.43
C THR A 198 -3.40 9.03 -17.69
N THR A 199 -2.78 8.15 -16.94
CA THR A 199 -1.53 8.43 -16.23
C THR A 199 -0.39 8.67 -17.21
N ASP A 200 -0.25 7.84 -18.25
CA ASP A 200 0.76 8.00 -19.28
C ASP A 200 0.60 9.35 -20.01
N TRP A 201 -0.63 9.71 -20.34
CA TRP A 201 -0.94 11.01 -20.94
C TRP A 201 -0.58 12.18 -20.00
N ARG A 202 -0.98 12.12 -18.73
CA ARG A 202 -0.67 13.15 -17.73
C ARG A 202 0.83 13.30 -17.47
N THR A 203 1.59 12.21 -17.55
CA THR A 203 3.03 12.21 -17.32
C THR A 203 3.80 13.09 -18.31
N GLN A 204 3.32 13.22 -19.54
CA GLN A 204 3.92 14.11 -20.53
C GLN A 204 3.87 15.57 -20.07
N PHE A 205 2.71 16.03 -19.59
CA PHE A 205 2.55 17.40 -19.09
C PHE A 205 3.35 17.68 -17.82
N ILE A 206 3.48 16.68 -16.93
CA ILE A 206 4.30 16.80 -15.73
C ILE A 206 5.78 16.97 -16.11
N ARG A 207 6.26 16.26 -17.12
CA ARG A 207 7.64 16.40 -17.60
C ARG A 207 7.91 17.79 -18.18
N GLU A 208 7.01 18.30 -18.99
CA GLU A 208 7.10 19.65 -19.55
C GLU A 208 7.12 20.72 -18.45
N ALA A 209 6.22 20.60 -17.46
CA ALA A 209 6.17 21.48 -16.31
C ALA A 209 7.45 21.44 -15.47
N ASN A 210 8.01 20.25 -15.20
CA ASN A 210 9.25 20.10 -14.45
C ASN A 210 10.45 20.67 -15.21
N GLN A 211 10.49 20.53 -16.53
CA GLN A 211 11.53 21.15 -17.36
C GLN A 211 11.43 22.69 -17.34
N ALA A 212 10.21 23.24 -17.42
CA ALA A 212 9.98 24.67 -17.33
C ALA A 212 10.39 25.23 -15.95
N ASP A 213 10.01 24.53 -14.86
CA ASP A 213 10.42 24.89 -13.49
C ASP A 213 11.94 24.86 -13.31
N SER A 214 12.62 23.85 -13.85
CA SER A 214 14.08 23.74 -13.81
C SER A 214 14.78 24.91 -14.55
N ARG A 215 14.30 25.24 -15.75
CA ARG A 215 14.81 26.39 -16.52
C ARG A 215 14.57 27.71 -15.80
N SER A 216 13.40 27.87 -15.19
CA SER A 216 13.05 29.07 -14.43
C SER A 216 13.95 29.23 -13.20
N ASN A 217 14.20 28.14 -12.46
CA ASN A 217 15.10 28.16 -11.30
C ASN A 217 16.53 28.47 -11.69
N SER A 218 17.04 27.90 -12.80
CA SER A 218 18.39 28.22 -13.29
C SER A 218 18.51 29.71 -13.62
N ARG A 219 17.55 30.28 -14.33
CA ARG A 219 17.55 31.72 -14.66
C ARG A 219 17.44 32.61 -13.42
N ALA A 220 16.64 32.18 -12.41
CA ALA A 220 16.52 32.92 -11.15
C ALA A 220 17.84 32.95 -10.37
N VAL A 221 18.58 31.84 -10.37
CA VAL A 221 19.92 31.78 -9.75
C VAL A 221 20.92 32.63 -10.54
N ASP A 222 20.93 32.54 -11.87
CA ASP A 222 21.82 33.32 -12.74
C ASP A 222 21.56 34.84 -12.63
N SER A 223 20.32 35.23 -12.28
CA SER A 223 19.96 36.65 -12.08
C SER A 223 20.37 37.21 -10.71
N LEU A 224 20.77 36.35 -9.76
CA LEU A 224 21.20 36.72 -8.40
C LEU A 224 22.75 36.77 -8.29
N LEU A 225 23.45 36.29 -9.32
CA LEU A 225 24.91 36.34 -9.46
C LEU A 225 25.32 37.54 -10.36
#